data_ed1ea062217a6c9118785d2134a6aa15
#
_entry.id   ed1ea062217a6c9118785d2134a6aa15
#
_cell.length_a   1.000
_cell.length_b   1.000
_cell.length_c   1.000
_cell.angle_alpha   90.00
_cell.angle_beta   90.00
_cell.angle_gamma   90.00
#
_symmetry.space_group_name_H-M   'P 1'
#
loop_
_entity.id
_entity.type
_entity.pdbx_description
1 polymer ?
#
loop_
_entity_poly.entity_id
_entity_poly.type
_entity_poly.pdbx_seq_one_letter_code
_entity_poly.pdbx_strand_id
1 'polypeptide(L)'
;MRYKETGEVHLDFHRVTNGTIAYLREKHGREFVDETFRQTARAVYRAVHDDLQRGDPEQLVEHWTYFFDREGGRYTLERTPDEIRFTVHECPAIAWLQKNNIAVDPDFCRQTVVINATLAEGTPFEITTEVLGGGRCVQTIRRIKR
;
A
#
# COMPACT_ATOMS: atom_id res chain seq x y z
N MET A 1 -6.72 9.56 -9.43
CA MET A 1 -7.62 8.39 -9.42
C MET A 1 -8.77 8.73 -8.46
N ARG A 2 -10.02 8.62 -8.87
CA ARG A 2 -11.15 8.91 -7.97
C ARG A 2 -11.94 7.64 -7.77
N TYR A 3 -11.87 7.09 -6.57
CA TYR A 3 -12.65 5.91 -6.20
C TYR A 3 -14.08 6.32 -5.86
N LYS A 4 -15.04 5.89 -6.67
CA LYS A 4 -16.48 6.09 -6.45
C LYS A 4 -17.24 4.77 -6.53
N GLU A 5 -16.58 3.67 -6.20
CA GLU A 5 -17.26 2.39 -6.23
C GLU A 5 -18.19 2.26 -5.04
N THR A 6 -19.45 1.92 -5.35
CA THR A 6 -20.49 1.65 -4.36
C THR A 6 -20.90 0.17 -4.36
N GLY A 7 -20.21 -0.64 -5.18
CA GLY A 7 -20.47 -2.06 -5.31
C GLY A 7 -20.08 -2.90 -4.10
N GLU A 8 -20.38 -4.17 -4.13
CA GLU A 8 -20.02 -5.14 -3.12
C GLU A 8 -18.49 -5.28 -3.00
N VAL A 9 -17.99 -5.50 -1.79
CA VAL A 9 -16.57 -5.71 -1.55
C VAL A 9 -16.23 -7.20 -1.71
N HIS A 10 -15.35 -7.50 -2.65
CA HIS A 10 -14.89 -8.86 -2.93
C HIS A 10 -13.50 -9.09 -2.32
N LEU A 11 -13.45 -9.44 -1.03
CA LEU A 11 -12.18 -9.65 -0.31
C LEU A 11 -11.39 -10.88 -0.77
N ASP A 12 -12.00 -11.77 -1.53
CA ASP A 12 -11.36 -12.97 -2.10
C ASP A 12 -10.24 -12.64 -3.09
N PHE A 13 -10.19 -11.42 -3.65
CA PHE A 13 -9.08 -10.98 -4.49
C PHE A 13 -7.74 -10.98 -3.73
N HIS A 14 -7.74 -10.85 -2.41
CA HIS A 14 -6.54 -10.96 -1.59
C HIS A 14 -5.89 -12.34 -1.69
N ARG A 15 -6.70 -13.40 -1.87
CA ARG A 15 -6.19 -14.75 -2.14
C ARG A 15 -5.43 -14.81 -3.46
N VAL A 16 -5.99 -14.19 -4.50
CA VAL A 16 -5.36 -14.14 -5.82
C VAL A 16 -4.05 -13.36 -5.75
N THR A 17 -4.07 -12.18 -5.12
CA THR A 17 -2.86 -11.37 -4.94
C THR A 17 -1.78 -12.12 -4.18
N ASN A 18 -2.13 -12.74 -3.04
CA ASN A 18 -1.20 -13.53 -2.24
C ASN A 18 -0.59 -14.69 -3.02
N GLY A 19 -1.42 -15.45 -3.74
CA GLY A 19 -0.97 -16.56 -4.58
C GLY A 19 -0.12 -16.11 -5.77
N THR A 20 -0.44 -14.98 -6.38
CA THR A 20 0.35 -14.40 -7.48
C THR A 20 1.75 -13.98 -7.00
N ILE A 21 1.83 -13.30 -5.84
CA ILE A 21 3.12 -12.92 -5.24
C ILE A 21 3.97 -14.17 -4.95
N ALA A 22 3.38 -15.17 -4.31
CA ALA A 22 4.07 -16.43 -4.02
C ALA A 22 4.59 -17.10 -5.30
N TYR A 23 3.75 -17.20 -6.32
CA TYR A 23 4.11 -17.81 -7.61
C TYR A 23 5.24 -17.04 -8.31
N LEU A 24 5.14 -15.72 -8.42
CA LEU A 24 6.15 -14.89 -9.08
C LEU A 24 7.49 -14.96 -8.33
N ARG A 25 7.46 -14.91 -7.00
CA ARG A 25 8.66 -15.04 -6.17
C ARG A 25 9.33 -16.40 -6.35
N GLU A 26 8.55 -17.47 -6.37
CA GLU A 26 9.07 -18.84 -6.56
C GLU A 26 9.69 -19.02 -7.95
N LYS A 27 9.06 -18.50 -9.00
CA LYS A 27 9.51 -18.70 -10.39
C LYS A 27 10.59 -17.74 -10.84
N HIS A 28 10.58 -16.51 -10.36
CA HIS A 28 11.42 -15.42 -10.87
C HIS A 28 12.24 -14.70 -9.80
N GLY A 29 12.03 -15.02 -8.53
CA GLY A 29 12.72 -14.39 -7.41
C GLY A 29 12.08 -13.08 -6.96
N ARG A 30 12.53 -12.59 -5.79
CA ARG A 30 11.99 -11.39 -5.13
C ARG A 30 12.16 -10.12 -5.96
N GLU A 31 13.31 -9.96 -6.63
CA GLU A 31 13.58 -8.76 -7.43
C GLU A 31 12.58 -8.59 -8.58
N PHE A 32 12.13 -9.68 -9.17
CA PHE A 32 11.09 -9.65 -10.19
C PHE A 32 9.74 -9.17 -9.63
N VAL A 33 9.40 -9.61 -8.42
CA VAL A 33 8.20 -9.15 -7.70
C VAL A 33 8.29 -7.66 -7.42
N ASP A 34 9.43 -7.18 -6.91
CA ASP A 34 9.67 -5.77 -6.62
C ASP A 34 9.56 -4.92 -7.88
N GLU A 35 10.15 -5.37 -9.00
CA GLU A 35 10.07 -4.64 -10.27
C GLU A 35 8.62 -4.60 -10.81
N THR A 36 7.86 -5.67 -10.63
CA THR A 36 6.43 -5.68 -10.96
C THR A 36 5.67 -4.61 -10.19
N PHE A 37 5.97 -4.43 -8.90
CA PHE A 37 5.34 -3.38 -8.09
C PHE A 37 5.82 -1.98 -8.46
N ARG A 38 7.11 -1.79 -8.81
CA ARG A 38 7.59 -0.50 -9.34
C ARG A 38 6.85 -0.12 -10.62
N GLN A 39 6.66 -1.08 -11.52
CA GLN A 39 5.91 -0.86 -12.76
C GLN A 39 4.44 -0.54 -12.48
N THR A 40 3.82 -1.23 -11.53
CA THR A 40 2.46 -0.93 -11.07
C THR A 40 2.37 0.49 -10.52
N ALA A 41 3.32 0.92 -9.69
CA ALA A 41 3.36 2.28 -9.16
C ALA A 41 3.39 3.32 -10.29
N ARG A 42 4.27 3.12 -11.28
CA ARG A 42 4.45 4.05 -12.40
C ARG A 42 3.27 4.08 -13.37
N ALA A 43 2.61 2.94 -13.60
CA ALA A 43 1.52 2.82 -14.59
C ALA A 43 0.16 3.10 -13.97
N VAL A 44 -0.19 2.38 -12.89
CA VAL A 44 -1.54 2.43 -12.28
C VAL A 44 -1.69 3.66 -11.38
N TYR A 45 -0.65 4.00 -10.61
CA TYR A 45 -0.69 5.11 -9.64
C TYR A 45 -0.07 6.40 -10.16
N ARG A 46 0.06 6.55 -11.48
CA ARG A 46 0.66 7.73 -12.11
C ARG A 46 0.02 9.04 -11.65
N ALA A 47 -1.31 9.09 -11.56
CA ALA A 47 -2.02 10.30 -11.11
C ALA A 47 -1.66 10.70 -9.68
N VAL A 48 -1.45 9.71 -8.79
CA VAL A 48 -0.99 9.93 -7.41
C VAL A 48 0.43 10.50 -7.42
N HIS A 49 1.32 9.93 -8.24
CA HIS A 49 2.69 10.41 -8.38
C HIS A 49 2.74 11.85 -8.91
N ASP A 50 1.91 12.19 -9.91
CA ASP A 50 1.82 13.55 -10.45
C ASP A 50 1.36 14.58 -9.39
N ASP A 51 0.43 14.20 -8.49
CA ASP A 51 0.02 15.03 -7.35
C ASP A 51 1.16 15.20 -6.33
N LEU A 52 1.82 14.11 -5.97
CA LEU A 52 2.99 14.15 -5.09
C LEU A 52 4.11 15.05 -5.64
N GLN A 53 4.38 15.01 -6.96
CA GLN A 53 5.35 15.92 -7.58
C GLN A 53 4.98 17.39 -7.42
N ARG A 54 3.69 17.72 -7.42
CA ARG A 54 3.18 19.07 -7.15
C ARG A 54 3.16 19.44 -5.66
N GLY A 55 3.57 18.51 -4.79
CA GLY A 55 3.61 18.70 -3.35
C GLY A 55 2.27 18.44 -2.65
N ASP A 56 1.35 17.73 -3.32
CA ASP A 56 0.05 17.34 -2.79
C ASP A 56 0.00 15.84 -2.48
N PRO A 57 -0.06 15.43 -1.20
CA PRO A 57 -0.14 14.03 -0.80
C PRO A 57 -1.58 13.51 -0.64
N GLU A 58 -2.60 14.37 -0.81
CA GLU A 58 -3.98 14.03 -0.39
C GLU A 58 -4.56 12.85 -1.16
N GLN A 59 -4.26 12.72 -2.45
CA GLN A 59 -4.75 11.58 -3.24
C GLN A 59 -4.18 10.24 -2.74
N LEU A 60 -2.93 10.22 -2.25
CA LEU A 60 -2.35 9.02 -1.65
C LEU A 60 -3.01 8.68 -0.30
N VAL A 61 -3.26 9.70 0.52
CA VAL A 61 -3.95 9.52 1.81
C VAL A 61 -5.38 9.03 1.58
N GLU A 62 -6.10 9.62 0.61
CA GLU A 62 -7.44 9.18 0.22
C GLU A 62 -7.42 7.71 -0.24
N HIS A 63 -6.40 7.32 -1.02
CA HIS A 63 -6.23 5.93 -1.44
C HIS A 63 -6.07 4.98 -0.25
N TRP A 64 -5.22 5.30 0.72
CA TRP A 64 -5.02 4.47 1.91
C TRP A 64 -6.30 4.34 2.73
N THR A 65 -6.92 5.47 3.07
CA THR A 65 -8.12 5.49 3.93
C THR A 65 -9.30 4.81 3.25
N TYR A 66 -9.51 5.07 1.95
CA TYR A 66 -10.62 4.49 1.18
C TYR A 66 -10.63 2.96 1.24
N PHE A 67 -9.50 2.30 1.01
CA PHE A 67 -9.45 0.84 1.04
C PHE A 67 -9.66 0.29 2.44
N PHE A 68 -9.05 0.90 3.44
CA PHE A 68 -9.19 0.46 4.82
C PHE A 68 -10.64 0.64 5.33
N ASP A 69 -11.26 1.77 5.04
CA ASP A 69 -12.66 2.02 5.41
C ASP A 69 -13.60 1.04 4.71
N ARG A 70 -13.40 0.84 3.42
CA ARG A 70 -14.23 -0.04 2.61
C ARG A 70 -14.14 -1.51 3.01
N GLU A 71 -12.97 -1.97 3.41
CA GLU A 71 -12.70 -3.37 3.71
C GLU A 71 -12.74 -3.67 5.23
N GLY A 72 -13.05 -2.68 6.06
CA GLY A 72 -13.18 -2.84 7.49
C GLY A 72 -11.86 -2.97 8.23
N GLY A 73 -10.79 -2.39 7.69
CA GLY A 73 -9.51 -2.30 8.37
C GLY A 73 -9.53 -1.33 9.54
N ARG A 74 -8.55 -1.46 10.46
CA ARG A 74 -8.41 -0.53 11.59
C ARG A 74 -7.08 0.21 11.49
N TYR A 75 -7.16 1.55 11.55
CA TYR A 75 -5.98 2.42 11.47
C TYR A 75 -6.17 3.69 12.28
N THR A 76 -5.08 4.41 12.47
CA THR A 76 -5.04 5.79 12.97
C THR A 76 -4.34 6.67 11.95
N LEU A 77 -4.90 7.82 11.63
CA LEU A 77 -4.30 8.82 10.75
C LEU A 77 -3.93 10.07 11.58
N GLU A 78 -2.65 10.37 11.64
CA GLU A 78 -2.11 11.53 12.33
C GLU A 78 -1.48 12.48 11.33
N ARG A 79 -1.63 13.80 11.53
CA ARG A 79 -1.11 14.84 10.65
C ARG A 79 -0.40 15.91 11.45
N THR A 80 0.78 16.26 10.97
CA THR A 80 1.53 17.44 11.39
C THR A 80 1.85 18.30 10.14
N PRO A 81 2.40 19.50 10.29
CA PRO A 81 2.80 20.30 9.12
C PRO A 81 3.81 19.61 8.19
N ASP A 82 4.67 18.74 8.73
CA ASP A 82 5.77 18.11 8.00
C ASP A 82 5.57 16.61 7.75
N GLU A 83 4.57 15.98 8.39
CA GLU A 83 4.41 14.52 8.36
C GLU A 83 2.94 14.10 8.40
N ILE A 84 2.61 13.10 7.60
CA ILE A 84 1.36 12.34 7.68
C ILE A 84 1.73 10.90 8.04
N ARG A 85 1.12 10.37 9.10
CA ARG A 85 1.37 9.02 9.61
C ARG A 85 0.08 8.21 9.58
N PHE A 86 0.11 7.10 8.86
CA PHE A 86 -0.97 6.13 8.78
C PHE A 86 -0.56 4.85 9.49
N THR A 87 -1.04 4.68 10.72
CA THR A 87 -0.72 3.51 11.55
C THR A 87 -1.80 2.47 11.40
N VAL A 88 -1.45 1.34 10.78
CA VAL A 88 -2.33 0.19 10.60
C VAL A 88 -2.29 -0.70 11.83
N HIS A 89 -3.44 -0.86 12.49
CA HIS A 89 -3.63 -1.76 13.62
C HIS A 89 -4.12 -3.13 13.19
N GLU A 90 -4.93 -3.18 12.11
CA GLU A 90 -5.43 -4.42 11.52
C GLU A 90 -5.60 -4.25 10.00
N CYS A 91 -4.76 -4.94 9.24
CA CYS A 91 -4.85 -4.96 7.79
C CYS A 91 -6.00 -5.88 7.36
N PRO A 92 -7.00 -5.39 6.62
CA PRO A 92 -8.17 -6.19 6.23
C PRO A 92 -7.79 -7.36 5.33
N ALA A 93 -6.78 -7.19 4.46
CA ALA A 93 -6.28 -8.24 3.60
C ALA A 93 -5.70 -9.42 4.40
N ILE A 94 -4.81 -9.12 5.36
CA ILE A 94 -4.17 -10.16 6.19
C ILE A 94 -5.20 -10.80 7.11
N ALA A 95 -6.09 -10.02 7.72
CA ALA A 95 -7.16 -10.53 8.56
C ALA A 95 -8.07 -11.49 7.78
N TRP A 96 -8.42 -11.14 6.53
CA TRP A 96 -9.24 -12.00 5.67
C TRP A 96 -8.51 -13.31 5.30
N LEU A 97 -7.23 -13.23 4.90
CA LEU A 97 -6.43 -14.42 4.59
C LEU A 97 -6.36 -15.38 5.79
N GLN A 98 -6.05 -14.85 6.97
CA GLN A 98 -5.97 -15.64 8.21
C GLN A 98 -7.31 -16.27 8.59
N LYS A 99 -8.41 -15.50 8.50
CA LYS A 99 -9.77 -15.99 8.75
C LYS A 99 -10.16 -17.17 7.84
N ASN A 100 -9.63 -17.18 6.61
CA ASN A 100 -9.89 -18.23 5.63
C ASN A 100 -8.81 -19.33 5.64
N ASN A 101 -7.96 -19.39 6.67
CA ASN A 101 -6.86 -20.38 6.80
C ASN A 101 -5.90 -20.37 5.60
N ILE A 102 -5.65 -19.22 5.00
CA ILE A 102 -4.71 -19.04 3.90
C ILE A 102 -3.40 -18.53 4.49
N ALA A 103 -2.30 -19.26 4.25
CA ALA A 103 -0.97 -18.81 4.65
C ALA A 103 -0.61 -17.52 3.92
N VAL A 104 -0.25 -16.49 4.68
CA VAL A 104 0.19 -15.21 4.11
C VAL A 104 1.62 -15.36 3.60
N ASP A 105 1.83 -15.05 2.32
CA ASP A 105 3.18 -15.06 1.75
C ASP A 105 4.08 -14.04 2.49
N PRO A 106 5.33 -14.38 2.83
CA PRO A 106 6.24 -13.49 3.55
C PRO A 106 6.50 -12.18 2.80
N ASP A 107 6.34 -12.16 1.49
CA ASP A 107 6.50 -10.96 0.65
C ASP A 107 5.17 -10.26 0.33
N PHE A 108 4.05 -10.66 0.95
CA PHE A 108 2.73 -10.05 0.70
C PHE A 108 2.74 -8.52 0.89
N CYS A 109 3.39 -8.02 1.94
CA CYS A 109 3.47 -6.58 2.21
C CYS A 109 4.46 -5.83 1.31
N ARG A 110 5.27 -6.52 0.48
CA ARG A 110 6.18 -5.89 -0.48
C ARG A 110 5.47 -4.96 -1.44
N GLN A 111 4.22 -5.27 -1.82
CA GLN A 111 3.40 -4.39 -2.65
C GLN A 111 3.32 -2.98 -2.05
N THR A 112 2.99 -2.84 -0.77
CA THR A 112 2.89 -1.53 -0.12
C THR A 112 4.26 -0.86 0.04
N VAL A 113 5.27 -1.62 0.46
CA VAL A 113 6.63 -1.10 0.66
C VAL A 113 7.21 -0.55 -0.65
N VAL A 114 7.15 -1.32 -1.72
CA VAL A 114 7.76 -0.96 -3.00
C VAL A 114 6.95 0.12 -3.72
N ILE A 115 5.62 0.02 -3.73
CA ILE A 115 4.77 1.03 -4.37
C ILE A 115 4.98 2.39 -3.68
N ASN A 116 4.92 2.47 -2.36
CA ASN A 116 5.10 3.72 -1.62
C ASN A 116 6.50 4.33 -1.87
N ALA A 117 7.54 3.52 -1.82
CA ALA A 117 8.90 3.99 -2.10
C ALA A 117 9.04 4.52 -3.54
N THR A 118 8.45 3.82 -4.52
CA THR A 118 8.49 4.24 -5.92
C THR A 118 7.68 5.52 -6.16
N LEU A 119 6.55 5.69 -5.49
CA LEU A 119 5.74 6.91 -5.57
C LEU A 119 6.48 8.14 -5.02
N ALA A 120 7.43 7.96 -4.11
CA ALA A 120 8.25 9.06 -3.58
C ALA A 120 9.34 9.53 -4.54
N GLU A 121 9.73 8.72 -5.53
CA GLU A 121 10.83 9.04 -6.46
C GLU A 121 10.59 10.37 -7.21
N GLY A 122 11.54 11.31 -7.10
CA GLY A 122 11.45 12.61 -7.79
C GLY A 122 10.39 13.57 -7.25
N THR A 123 9.86 13.31 -6.06
CA THR A 123 8.88 14.17 -5.37
C THR A 123 9.52 14.92 -4.18
N PRO A 124 8.87 15.93 -3.60
CA PRO A 124 9.33 16.59 -2.37
C PRO A 124 9.01 15.77 -1.10
N PHE A 125 8.71 14.50 -1.22
CA PHE A 125 8.35 13.63 -0.10
C PHE A 125 9.29 12.43 0.01
N GLU A 126 9.52 11.99 1.24
CA GLU A 126 9.95 10.65 1.59
C GLU A 126 8.72 9.85 2.02
N ILE A 127 8.50 8.68 1.43
CA ILE A 127 7.37 7.81 1.78
C ILE A 127 7.93 6.45 2.22
N THR A 128 7.69 6.10 3.46
CA THR A 128 8.20 4.86 4.06
C THR A 128 7.07 3.96 4.51
N THR A 129 7.34 2.65 4.53
CA THR A 129 6.44 1.64 5.11
C THR A 129 7.25 0.71 6.01
N GLU A 130 6.97 0.75 7.31
CA GLU A 130 7.53 -0.15 8.29
C GLU A 130 6.54 -1.28 8.56
N VAL A 131 6.90 -2.51 8.21
CA VAL A 131 6.07 -3.71 8.43
C VAL A 131 6.37 -4.27 9.81
N LEU A 132 5.36 -4.29 10.69
CA LEU A 132 5.49 -4.72 12.09
C LEU A 132 5.07 -6.19 12.29
N GLY A 133 4.55 -6.84 11.24
CA GLY A 133 4.00 -8.19 11.31
C GLY A 133 2.58 -8.27 11.87
N GLY A 134 1.95 -9.44 11.71
CA GLY A 134 0.59 -9.67 12.22
C GLY A 134 -0.47 -8.74 11.63
N GLY A 135 -0.31 -8.27 10.38
CA GLY A 135 -1.24 -7.35 9.75
C GLY A 135 -1.11 -5.90 10.23
N ARG A 136 0.02 -5.53 10.83
CA ARG A 136 0.30 -4.18 11.32
C ARG A 136 1.46 -3.55 10.54
N CYS A 137 1.34 -2.28 10.25
CA CYS A 137 2.42 -1.50 9.64
C CYS A 137 2.25 0.00 9.97
N VAL A 138 3.30 0.76 9.70
CA VAL A 138 3.25 2.23 9.74
C VAL A 138 3.68 2.75 8.37
N GLN A 139 2.82 3.54 7.74
CA GLN A 139 3.12 4.23 6.50
C GLN A 139 3.27 5.72 6.82
N THR A 140 4.35 6.33 6.35
CA THR A 140 4.65 7.73 6.66
C THR A 140 4.97 8.50 5.39
N ILE A 141 4.33 9.65 5.22
CA ILE A 141 4.67 10.65 4.21
C ILE A 141 5.34 11.81 4.96
N ARG A 142 6.60 12.07 4.67
CA ARG A 142 7.35 13.18 5.27
C ARG A 142 7.82 14.14 4.20
N ARG A 143 7.61 15.44 4.40
CA ARG A 143 8.14 16.47 3.51
C ARG A 143 9.65 16.61 3.69
N ILE A 144 10.39 16.50 2.60
CA ILE A 144 11.85 16.69 2.60
C ILE A 144 12.13 18.18 2.74
N LYS A 145 12.82 18.58 3.82
CA LYS A 145 13.30 19.96 3.99
C LYS A 145 14.51 20.16 3.06
N ARG A 146 14.36 21.05 2.12
CA ARG A 146 15.48 21.54 1.30
C ARG A 146 16.26 22.61 2.02
#